data_a0cd2bae59de67dc6208417ccd0ddc32
#
_entry.id   a0cd2bae59de67dc6208417ccd0ddc32
#
_cell.length_a   1.000
_cell.length_b   1.000
_cell.length_c   1.000
_cell.angle_alpha   90.00
_cell.angle_beta   90.00
_cell.angle_gamma   90.00
#
_symmetry.space_group_name_H-M   'P 1'
#
loop_
_entity.id
_entity.type
_entity.pdbx_description
1 polymer ?
#
loop_
_entity_poly.entity_id
_entity_poly.type
_entity_poly.pdbx_seq_one_letter_code
_entity_poly.pdbx_strand_id
1 'polypeptide(L)'
;MKEYFDMNEKQDLQQLYEFNAEKHLFDSITPCKYSAQIDATAKHKDRQFAVEIKHRLMPKDKYKTIMIEDYKYLELMLEYQFTGREPLYINFLNDAVVIFNLNKLKSKPKQKVLDIQSNGYDKLQKLERRYYLDINDAVIYDWKWKTQQYS
;
A
#
# COMPACT_ATOMS: atom_id res chain seq x y z
N MET A 1 18.29 11.47 6.18
CA MET A 1 17.40 11.06 5.07
C MET A 1 17.18 9.57 5.04
N LYS A 2 18.26 8.78 4.93
CA LYS A 2 18.17 7.32 4.90
C LYS A 2 17.53 6.75 6.16
N GLU A 3 17.89 7.26 7.34
CA GLU A 3 17.32 6.83 8.62
C GLU A 3 15.81 7.11 8.72
N TYR A 4 15.38 8.26 8.18
CA TYR A 4 13.97 8.63 8.19
C TYR A 4 13.11 7.64 7.40
N PHE A 5 13.55 7.26 6.20
CA PHE A 5 12.84 6.28 5.38
C PHE A 5 12.84 4.90 6.04
N ASP A 6 13.97 4.49 6.60
CA ASP A 6 14.07 3.20 7.32
C ASP A 6 13.09 3.13 8.50
N MET A 7 12.92 4.24 9.22
CA MET A 7 11.97 4.31 10.33
C MET A 7 10.53 4.16 9.86
N ASN A 8 10.15 4.83 8.77
CA ASN A 8 8.80 4.72 8.23
C ASN A 8 8.50 3.31 7.73
N GLU A 9 9.45 2.68 7.04
CA GLU A 9 9.30 1.30 6.59
C GLU A 9 9.15 0.34 7.77
N LYS A 10 9.93 0.53 8.82
CA LYS A 10 9.83 -0.29 10.04
C LYS A 10 8.48 -0.13 10.72
N GLN A 11 7.95 1.09 10.78
CA GLN A 11 6.63 1.34 11.35
C GLN A 11 5.52 0.70 10.53
N ASP A 12 5.60 0.80 9.21
CA ASP A 12 4.63 0.18 8.31
C ASP A 12 4.63 -1.34 8.46
N LEU A 13 5.80 -1.95 8.50
CA LEU A 13 5.93 -3.39 8.72
C LEU A 13 5.41 -3.79 10.10
N GLN A 14 5.71 -3.00 11.14
CA GLN A 14 5.21 -3.28 12.48
C GLN A 14 3.69 -3.23 12.52
N GLN A 15 3.06 -2.25 11.88
CA GLN A 15 1.61 -2.21 11.77
C GLN A 15 1.06 -3.46 11.09
N LEU A 16 1.71 -3.90 10.02
CA LEU A 16 1.29 -5.10 9.31
C LEU A 16 1.38 -6.34 10.20
N TYR A 17 2.47 -6.49 10.95
CA TYR A 17 2.62 -7.61 11.87
C TYR A 17 1.55 -7.60 12.96
N GLU A 18 1.26 -6.45 13.54
CA GLU A 18 0.25 -6.31 14.59
C GLU A 18 -1.15 -6.58 14.07
N PHE A 19 -1.47 -6.06 12.90
CA PHE A 19 -2.73 -6.32 12.22
C PHE A 19 -2.89 -7.81 11.92
N ASN A 20 -1.85 -8.44 11.39
CA ASN A 20 -1.87 -9.87 11.08
C ASN A 20 -2.00 -10.73 12.34
N ALA A 21 -1.42 -10.31 13.46
CA ALA A 21 -1.54 -11.02 14.73
C ALA A 21 -3.00 -11.08 15.20
N GLU A 22 -3.79 -10.06 14.92
CA GLU A 22 -5.22 -10.05 15.26
C GLU A 22 -6.09 -10.74 14.21
N LYS A 23 -5.83 -10.52 12.94
CA LYS A 23 -6.73 -10.92 11.84
C LYS A 23 -6.32 -12.22 11.16
N HIS A 24 -5.11 -12.67 11.35
CA HIS A 24 -4.61 -13.97 10.81
C HIS A 24 -4.79 -14.09 9.28
N LEU A 25 -4.47 -13.03 8.54
CA LEU A 25 -4.56 -13.04 7.08
C LEU A 25 -3.46 -13.87 6.44
N PHE A 26 -2.27 -13.83 7.02
CA PHE A 26 -1.08 -14.46 6.45
C PHE A 26 -0.47 -15.45 7.43
N ASP A 27 0.02 -16.57 6.91
CA ASP A 27 0.78 -17.56 7.68
C ASP A 27 2.20 -17.05 7.95
N SER A 28 2.75 -16.30 7.00
CA SER A 28 4.08 -15.70 7.14
C SER A 28 4.18 -14.41 6.36
N ILE A 29 5.03 -13.51 6.85
CA ILE A 29 5.35 -12.24 6.21
C ILE A 29 6.85 -12.12 6.21
N THR A 30 7.44 -11.85 5.03
CA THR A 30 8.88 -11.66 4.88
C THR A 30 9.13 -10.25 4.37
N PRO A 31 9.78 -9.40 5.15
CA PRO A 31 10.10 -8.04 4.68
C PRO A 31 11.11 -8.11 3.54
N CYS A 32 10.95 -7.21 2.57
CA CYS A 32 11.89 -7.05 1.49
C CYS A 32 13.01 -6.08 1.88
N LYS A 33 14.12 -6.17 1.17
CA LYS A 33 15.24 -5.26 1.42
C LYS A 33 14.84 -3.83 1.06
N TYR A 34 15.46 -2.88 1.71
CA TYR A 34 15.27 -1.44 1.52
C TYR A 34 15.25 -1.01 0.04
N SER A 35 16.10 -1.60 -0.79
CA SER A 35 16.19 -1.28 -2.22
C SER A 35 15.16 -2.01 -3.09
N ALA A 36 14.34 -2.85 -2.50
CA ALA A 36 13.34 -3.59 -3.26
C ALA A 36 12.16 -2.70 -3.67
N GLN A 37 11.49 -3.07 -4.74
CA GLN A 37 10.36 -2.32 -5.28
C GLN A 37 9.06 -2.55 -4.51
N ILE A 38 9.00 -3.63 -3.73
CA ILE A 38 7.85 -3.97 -2.88
C ILE A 38 8.29 -4.03 -1.42
N ASP A 39 7.36 -3.82 -0.51
CA ASP A 39 7.68 -3.73 0.92
C ASP A 39 7.87 -5.09 1.57
N ALA A 40 7.08 -6.08 1.19
CA ALA A 40 7.12 -7.40 1.78
C ALA A 40 6.53 -8.44 0.83
N THR A 41 6.85 -9.70 1.11
CA THR A 41 6.10 -10.83 0.56
C THR A 41 5.35 -11.51 1.70
N ALA A 42 4.25 -12.17 1.38
CA ALA A 42 3.45 -12.87 2.37
C ALA A 42 2.92 -14.17 1.79
N LYS A 43 2.54 -15.08 2.67
CA LYS A 43 1.97 -16.38 2.28
C LYS A 43 0.74 -16.67 3.11
N HIS A 44 -0.24 -17.29 2.47
CA HIS A 44 -1.38 -17.87 3.16
C HIS A 44 -1.71 -19.18 2.46
N LYS A 45 -1.46 -20.31 3.15
CA LYS A 45 -1.55 -21.65 2.56
C LYS A 45 -0.64 -21.74 1.33
N ASP A 46 -1.17 -22.08 0.16
CA ASP A 46 -0.43 -22.17 -1.10
C ASP A 46 -0.42 -20.86 -1.91
N ARG A 47 -1.05 -19.81 -1.38
CA ARG A 47 -1.08 -18.49 -2.04
C ARG A 47 0.11 -17.65 -1.60
N GLN A 48 0.67 -16.92 -2.55
CA GLN A 48 1.77 -15.99 -2.31
C GLN A 48 1.37 -14.58 -2.73
N PHE A 49 1.86 -13.58 -1.99
CA PHE A 49 1.49 -12.18 -2.19
C PHE A 49 2.73 -11.29 -2.23
N ALA A 50 2.68 -10.29 -3.08
CA ALA A 50 3.58 -9.14 -3.04
C ALA A 50 2.81 -7.99 -2.41
N VAL A 51 3.39 -7.36 -1.38
CA VAL A 51 2.68 -6.40 -0.54
C VAL A 51 3.33 -5.03 -0.63
N GLU A 52 2.52 -4.03 -0.93
CA GLU A 52 2.85 -2.62 -0.80
C GLU A 52 2.02 -2.03 0.33
N ILE A 53 2.67 -1.36 1.27
CA ILE A 53 2.04 -0.80 2.47
C ILE A 53 2.00 0.71 2.34
N LYS A 54 0.85 1.29 2.66
CA LYS A 54 0.68 2.73 2.69
C LYS A 54 -0.03 3.13 3.98
N HIS A 55 0.48 4.16 4.63
CA HIS A 55 -0.15 4.74 5.80
C HIS A 55 -0.75 6.10 5.42
N ARG A 56 -2.02 6.31 5.72
CA ARG A 56 -2.72 7.54 5.40
C ARG A 56 -3.45 8.06 6.62
N LEU A 57 -3.21 9.34 6.95
CA LEU A 57 -3.86 9.99 8.09
C LEU A 57 -5.24 10.50 7.67
N MET A 58 -6.17 9.58 7.49
CA MET A 58 -7.55 9.90 7.14
C MET A 58 -8.49 8.78 7.60
N PRO A 59 -9.77 9.09 7.89
CA PRO A 59 -10.76 8.08 8.17
C PRO A 59 -11.22 7.39 6.88
N LYS A 60 -11.76 6.18 6.99
CA LYS A 60 -12.19 5.35 5.85
C LYS A 60 -13.30 6.01 5.01
N ASP A 61 -14.11 6.86 5.62
CA ASP A 61 -15.27 7.47 4.97
C ASP A 61 -14.95 8.78 4.26
N LYS A 62 -13.69 9.21 4.28
CA LYS A 62 -13.33 10.51 3.70
C LYS A 62 -13.44 10.54 2.19
N TYR A 63 -13.02 9.47 1.52
CA TYR A 63 -13.02 9.39 0.05
C TYR A 63 -13.63 8.07 -0.43
N LYS A 64 -14.21 8.12 -1.63
CA LYS A 64 -14.74 6.93 -2.30
C LYS A 64 -13.68 6.14 -3.05
N THR A 65 -12.52 6.75 -3.25
CA THR A 65 -11.40 6.12 -3.95
C THR A 65 -10.12 6.29 -3.14
N ILE A 66 -9.19 5.38 -3.35
CA ILE A 66 -7.84 5.47 -2.82
C ILE A 66 -6.87 5.46 -4.00
N MET A 67 -5.89 6.34 -3.93
CA MET A 67 -4.91 6.55 -4.98
C MET A 67 -3.72 5.61 -4.84
N ILE A 68 -3.21 5.14 -5.98
CA ILE A 68 -1.91 4.50 -6.08
C ILE A 68 -1.13 5.14 -7.23
N GLU A 69 0.15 5.42 -7.02
CA GLU A 69 1.00 5.95 -8.08
C GLU A 69 1.13 4.93 -9.21
N ASP A 70 1.18 5.43 -10.45
CA ASP A 70 1.25 4.61 -11.65
C ASP A 70 2.42 3.62 -11.59
N TYR A 71 3.60 4.10 -11.21
CA TYR A 71 4.80 3.24 -11.17
C TYR A 71 4.66 2.13 -10.13
N LYS A 72 4.01 2.38 -9.00
CA LYS A 72 3.76 1.36 -7.98
C LYS A 72 2.78 0.30 -8.44
N TYR A 73 1.72 0.74 -9.08
CA TYR A 73 0.74 -0.17 -9.70
C TYR A 73 1.42 -1.10 -10.70
N LEU A 74 2.24 -0.52 -11.60
CA LEU A 74 2.95 -1.29 -12.62
C LEU A 74 3.97 -2.25 -12.01
N GLU A 75 4.72 -1.83 -11.00
CA GLU A 75 5.68 -2.70 -10.31
C GLU A 75 5.00 -3.92 -9.69
N LEU A 76 3.87 -3.71 -9.03
CA LEU A 76 3.11 -4.80 -8.40
C LEU A 76 2.53 -5.76 -9.45
N MET A 77 2.02 -5.24 -10.56
CA MET A 77 1.48 -6.07 -11.63
C MET A 77 2.57 -6.85 -12.35
N LEU A 78 3.76 -6.26 -12.55
CA LEU A 78 4.92 -6.96 -13.11
C LEU A 78 5.40 -8.07 -12.18
N GLU A 79 5.47 -7.82 -10.88
CA GLU A 79 5.81 -8.85 -9.89
C GLU A 79 4.87 -10.04 -9.98
N TYR A 80 3.57 -9.76 -10.09
CA TYR A 80 2.57 -10.81 -10.28
C TYR A 80 2.81 -11.61 -11.55
N GLN A 81 3.09 -10.91 -12.65
CA GLN A 81 3.32 -11.55 -13.95
C GLN A 81 4.55 -12.48 -13.93
N PHE A 82 5.63 -12.06 -13.26
CA PHE A 82 6.88 -12.83 -13.24
C PHE A 82 6.94 -13.88 -12.17
N THR A 83 6.30 -13.69 -11.02
CA THR A 83 6.45 -14.58 -9.87
C THR A 83 5.17 -15.32 -9.48
N GLY A 84 4.01 -14.85 -9.96
CA GLY A 84 2.71 -15.37 -9.52
C GLY A 84 2.27 -14.86 -8.16
N ARG A 85 3.04 -13.97 -7.51
CA ARG A 85 2.63 -13.36 -6.26
C ARG A 85 1.51 -12.35 -6.50
N GLU A 86 0.38 -12.57 -5.84
CA GLU A 86 -0.78 -11.69 -5.98
C GLU A 86 -0.49 -10.30 -5.42
N PRO A 87 -0.81 -9.22 -6.16
CA PRO A 87 -0.43 -7.87 -5.76
C PRO A 87 -1.42 -7.31 -4.75
N LEU A 88 -0.99 -7.14 -3.52
CA LEU A 88 -1.79 -6.54 -2.45
C LEU A 88 -1.32 -5.13 -2.14
N TYR A 89 -2.26 -4.21 -2.15
CA TYR A 89 -2.06 -2.84 -1.74
C TYR A 89 -2.79 -2.62 -0.42
N ILE A 90 -2.04 -2.53 0.67
CA ILE A 90 -2.58 -2.47 2.03
C ILE A 90 -2.45 -1.03 2.54
N ASN A 91 -3.60 -0.41 2.83
CA ASN A 91 -3.66 0.96 3.31
C ASN A 91 -4.11 0.98 4.76
N PHE A 92 -3.25 1.49 5.64
CA PHE A 92 -3.57 1.70 7.05
C PHE A 92 -4.14 3.12 7.21
N LEU A 93 -5.43 3.20 7.51
CA LEU A 93 -6.13 4.45 7.78
C LEU A 93 -6.26 4.65 9.29
N ASN A 94 -6.83 5.78 9.71
CA ASN A 94 -7.00 6.06 11.15
C ASN A 94 -7.87 5.03 11.87
N ASP A 95 -8.87 4.48 11.18
CA ASP A 95 -9.92 3.64 11.76
C ASP A 95 -10.12 2.32 11.03
N ALA A 96 -9.31 2.03 10.03
CA ALA A 96 -9.51 0.84 9.19
C ALA A 96 -8.23 0.42 8.47
N VAL A 97 -8.23 -0.82 8.01
CA VAL A 97 -7.26 -1.31 7.03
C VAL A 97 -8.01 -1.64 5.75
N VAL A 98 -7.60 -1.04 4.65
CA VAL A 98 -8.25 -1.17 3.34
C VAL A 98 -7.28 -1.91 2.40
N ILE A 99 -7.67 -3.11 1.99
CA ILE A 99 -6.81 -4.00 1.21
C ILE A 99 -7.40 -4.20 -0.18
N PHE A 100 -6.60 -3.82 -1.18
CA PHE A 100 -6.91 -4.12 -2.58
C PHE A 100 -6.04 -5.27 -3.06
N ASN A 101 -6.66 -6.25 -3.71
CA ASN A 101 -5.92 -7.17 -4.57
C ASN A 101 -6.01 -6.62 -5.99
N LEU A 102 -4.91 -6.08 -6.49
CA LEU A 102 -4.92 -5.35 -7.76
C LEU A 102 -5.21 -6.24 -8.97
N ASN A 103 -5.07 -7.56 -8.80
CA ASN A 103 -5.41 -8.53 -9.84
C ASN A 103 -6.90 -8.92 -9.83
N LYS A 104 -7.64 -8.52 -8.80
CA LYS A 104 -9.04 -8.93 -8.61
C LYS A 104 -10.00 -7.74 -8.48
N LEU A 105 -9.63 -6.60 -9.03
CA LEU A 105 -10.48 -5.42 -9.01
C LEU A 105 -11.72 -5.66 -9.89
N LYS A 106 -12.90 -5.33 -9.37
CA LYS A 106 -14.16 -5.41 -10.11
C LYS A 106 -14.33 -4.23 -11.05
N SER A 107 -13.84 -3.07 -10.63
CA SER A 107 -13.89 -1.83 -11.41
C SER A 107 -12.53 -1.54 -12.00
N LYS A 108 -12.51 -1.10 -13.27
CA LYS A 108 -11.25 -0.68 -13.89
C LYS A 108 -10.75 0.59 -13.19
N PRO A 109 -9.48 0.64 -12.76
CA PRO A 109 -8.96 1.84 -12.13
C PRO A 109 -8.99 3.04 -13.07
N LYS A 110 -9.40 4.19 -12.54
CA LYS A 110 -9.40 5.44 -13.30
C LYS A 110 -8.03 6.08 -13.20
N GLN A 111 -7.42 6.32 -14.35
CA GLN A 111 -6.12 6.99 -14.40
C GLN A 111 -6.31 8.50 -14.52
N LYS A 112 -5.54 9.24 -13.75
CA LYS A 112 -5.46 10.71 -13.88
C LYS A 112 -4.00 11.12 -13.97
N VAL A 113 -3.74 12.10 -14.82
CA VAL A 113 -2.44 12.75 -14.93
C VAL A 113 -2.55 14.09 -14.21
N LEU A 114 -1.67 14.31 -13.25
CA LEU A 114 -1.67 15.52 -12.45
C LEU A 114 -0.41 16.33 -12.70
N ASP A 115 -0.58 17.65 -12.83
CA ASP A 115 0.52 18.59 -12.81
C ASP A 115 0.94 18.81 -11.36
N ILE A 116 2.14 18.38 -11.03
CA ILE A 116 2.70 18.63 -9.70
C ILE A 116 3.80 19.65 -9.87
N GLN A 117 3.64 20.81 -9.22
CA GLN A 117 4.71 21.79 -9.13
C GLN A 117 5.78 21.24 -8.18
N SER A 118 7.01 21.16 -8.68
CA SER A 118 8.11 20.82 -7.82
C SER A 118 8.38 21.94 -6.82
N ASN A 119 8.68 21.57 -5.59
CA ASN A 119 8.95 22.53 -4.52
C ASN A 119 10.27 23.27 -4.75
N GLY A 120 10.23 24.59 -4.64
CA GLY A 120 11.39 25.41 -4.36
C GLY A 120 12.31 25.66 -5.54
N TYR A 121 13.36 24.91 -5.67
CA TYR A 121 14.47 25.21 -6.56
C TYR A 121 14.20 24.86 -8.02
N ASP A 122 13.28 23.96 -8.24
CA ASP A 122 12.99 23.46 -9.56
C ASP A 122 11.62 23.95 -9.98
N LYS A 123 11.59 24.87 -10.92
CA LYS A 123 10.34 25.42 -11.46
C LYS A 123 9.71 24.52 -12.53
N LEU A 124 10.26 23.33 -12.74
CA LEU A 124 9.72 22.39 -13.71
C LEU A 124 8.47 21.73 -13.16
N GLN A 125 7.41 21.75 -13.94
CA GLN A 125 6.21 21.02 -13.63
C GLN A 125 6.45 19.53 -13.85
N LYS A 126 6.12 18.71 -12.88
CA LYS A 126 6.16 17.26 -13.02
C LYS A 126 4.76 16.74 -13.32
N LEU A 127 4.69 15.88 -14.33
CA LEU A 127 3.47 15.13 -14.62
C LEU A 127 3.54 13.83 -13.83
N GLU A 128 2.56 13.62 -12.96
CA GLU A 128 2.43 12.38 -12.20
C GLU A 128 1.16 11.66 -12.62
N ARG A 129 1.29 10.38 -12.95
CA ARG A 129 0.14 9.53 -13.24
C ARG A 129 -0.26 8.77 -12.00
N ARG A 130 -1.55 8.77 -11.71
CA ARG A 130 -2.13 8.07 -10.58
C ARG A 130 -3.32 7.25 -11.02
N TYR A 131 -3.49 6.10 -10.39
CA TYR A 131 -4.72 5.32 -10.49
C TYR A 131 -5.56 5.57 -9.26
N TYR A 132 -6.86 5.67 -9.46
CA TYR A 132 -7.84 5.81 -8.38
C TYR A 132 -8.64 4.52 -8.28
N LEU A 133 -8.52 3.85 -7.14
CA LEU A 133 -9.13 2.56 -6.88
C LEU A 133 -10.45 2.78 -6.13
N ASP A 134 -11.52 2.13 -6.61
CA ASP A 134 -12.81 2.21 -5.94
C ASP A 134 -12.76 1.46 -4.62
N ILE A 135 -13.10 2.12 -3.53
CA ILE A 135 -13.04 1.50 -2.19
C ILE A 135 -13.97 0.29 -2.07
N ASN A 136 -15.02 0.22 -2.90
CA ASN A 136 -15.91 -0.94 -2.94
C ASN A 136 -15.23 -2.21 -3.46
N ASP A 137 -14.10 -2.08 -4.13
CA ASP A 137 -13.30 -3.22 -4.59
C ASP A 137 -12.36 -3.76 -3.52
N ALA A 138 -12.27 -3.09 -2.39
CA ALA A 138 -11.39 -3.47 -1.30
C ALA A 138 -12.09 -4.34 -0.27
N VAL A 139 -11.29 -5.10 0.47
CA VAL A 139 -11.71 -5.69 1.74
C VAL A 139 -11.33 -4.72 2.84
N ILE A 140 -12.28 -4.36 3.68
CA ILE A 140 -12.10 -3.36 4.71
C ILE A 140 -12.25 -4.03 6.07
N TYR A 141 -11.25 -3.79 6.93
CA TYR A 141 -11.24 -4.27 8.31
C TYR A 141 -11.31 -3.08 9.25
N ASP A 142 -12.20 -3.14 10.23
CA ASP A 142 -12.16 -2.19 11.35
C ASP A 142 -10.95 -2.50 12.21
N TRP A 143 -10.03 -1.58 12.26
CA TRP A 143 -8.80 -1.78 13.00
C TRP A 143 -8.12 -0.44 13.26
N LYS A 144 -7.58 -0.31 14.47
CA LYS A 144 -6.83 0.87 14.87
C LYS A 144 -5.50 0.42 15.46
N TRP A 145 -4.41 1.06 15.04
CA TRP A 145 -3.08 0.75 15.55
C TRP A 145 -2.97 1.17 17.01
N LYS A 146 -2.97 0.18 17.90
CA LYS A 146 -3.02 0.39 19.36
C LYS A 146 -1.69 0.78 19.95
N THR A 147 -0.58 0.39 19.34
CA THR A 147 0.76 0.65 19.85
C THR A 147 1.38 1.92 19.31
N GLN A 148 0.66 2.64 18.45
CA GLN A 148 1.13 3.92 17.96
C GLN A 148 1.27 4.89 19.12
N GLN A 149 2.52 5.28 19.41
CA GLN A 149 2.82 6.23 20.47
C GLN A 149 2.95 7.60 19.84
N TYR A 150 2.22 8.55 20.39
CA TYR A 150 2.36 9.94 20.00
C TYR A 150 3.29 10.60 21.01
N SER A 151 4.45 10.93 20.55
CA SER A 151 5.36 11.75 21.36
C SER A 151 5.07 13.21 21.18
#